data_54ab3b6fd857b2b7c8056169722cdaac
#
_entry.id   54ab3b6fd857b2b7c8056169722cdaac
#
_cell.length_a   1.000
_cell.length_b   1.000
_cell.length_c   1.000
_cell.angle_alpha   90.00
_cell.angle_beta   90.00
_cell.angle_gamma   90.00
#
_symmetry.space_group_name_H-M   'P 1'
#
loop_
_entity.id
_entity.type
_entity.pdbx_description
1 polymer ?
#
loop_
_entity_poly.entity_id
_entity_poly.type
_entity_poly.pdbx_seq_one_letter_code
_entity_poly.pdbx_strand_id
1 'polypeptide(L)'
;MRFIVASFFLLASSLPAAADDSAELLFVRRIVPLFAEKCMACHSNDPAKLKGGFDMRTRDAIMKGGDSEKPGLIAGKPEESPLYLAVTRTHDDWEAMPPKDADKLYAEQVAWIKDWIVGGAPWPDDSRVQAIAKANEAKWSAEDGIMVKTTGALSPEWASRKYKPEGLWAY
;
A
#
# COMPACT_ATOMS: atom_id res chain seq x y z
N MET A 1 -56.64 7.55 -35.34
CA MET A 1 -55.71 8.24 -34.44
C MET A 1 -54.71 7.22 -33.92
N ARG A 2 -53.44 7.27 -34.38
CA ARG A 2 -52.37 6.38 -33.93
C ARG A 2 -51.51 7.17 -32.97
N PHE A 3 -51.46 6.75 -31.70
CA PHE A 3 -50.57 7.31 -30.70
C PHE A 3 -49.21 6.64 -30.81
N ILE A 4 -48.17 7.42 -31.16
CA ILE A 4 -46.76 6.99 -31.12
C ILE A 4 -46.27 7.26 -29.71
N VAL A 5 -46.00 6.18 -28.98
CA VAL A 5 -45.32 6.26 -27.67
C VAL A 5 -43.83 6.27 -27.94
N ALA A 6 -43.20 7.43 -27.77
CA ALA A 6 -41.75 7.56 -27.83
C ALA A 6 -41.14 7.10 -26.48
N SER A 7 -40.51 5.91 -26.47
CA SER A 7 -39.72 5.44 -25.32
C SER A 7 -38.39 6.17 -25.29
N PHE A 8 -38.22 7.04 -24.29
CA PHE A 8 -36.95 7.67 -23.99
C PHE A 8 -36.08 6.67 -23.23
N PHE A 9 -35.06 6.12 -23.89
CA PHE A 9 -34.01 5.35 -23.24
C PHE A 9 -33.03 6.31 -22.56
N LEU A 10 -33.09 6.43 -21.24
CA LEU A 10 -32.07 7.10 -20.45
C LEU A 10 -30.79 6.21 -20.44
N LEU A 11 -29.78 6.59 -21.21
CA LEU A 11 -28.43 6.09 -21.06
C LEU A 11 -27.86 6.63 -19.74
N ALA A 12 -27.84 5.78 -18.74
CA ALA A 12 -27.10 6.04 -17.52
C ALA A 12 -25.58 5.93 -17.85
N SER A 13 -24.95 7.08 -18.07
CA SER A 13 -23.49 7.17 -18.15
C SER A 13 -22.91 6.86 -16.76
N SER A 14 -22.37 5.68 -16.58
CA SER A 14 -21.55 5.37 -15.40
C SER A 14 -20.24 6.17 -15.50
N LEU A 15 -20.16 7.27 -14.75
CA LEU A 15 -18.89 7.96 -14.52
C LEU A 15 -17.93 6.97 -13.85
N PRO A 16 -16.66 6.89 -14.30
CA PRO A 16 -15.65 6.15 -13.56
C PRO A 16 -15.57 6.76 -12.16
N ALA A 17 -15.67 5.93 -11.12
CA ALA A 17 -15.43 6.37 -9.76
C ALA A 17 -14.02 6.99 -9.72
N ALA A 18 -13.94 8.27 -9.42
CA ALA A 18 -12.67 8.92 -9.14
C ALA A 18 -11.98 8.11 -8.03
N ALA A 19 -10.74 7.71 -8.25
CA ALA A 19 -9.95 7.11 -7.20
C ALA A 19 -9.98 8.06 -6.00
N ASP A 20 -10.28 7.53 -4.82
CA ASP A 20 -10.37 8.35 -3.63
C ASP A 20 -8.99 8.96 -3.37
N ASP A 21 -8.87 10.28 -3.50
CA ASP A 21 -7.61 11.00 -3.28
C ASP A 21 -6.98 10.64 -1.92
N SER A 22 -7.80 10.29 -0.94
CA SER A 22 -7.34 9.85 0.38
C SER A 22 -6.58 8.52 0.33
N ALA A 23 -7.02 7.58 -0.50
CA ALA A 23 -6.36 6.28 -0.66
C ALA A 23 -5.05 6.39 -1.46
N GLU A 24 -4.94 7.31 -2.43
CA GLU A 24 -3.65 7.63 -3.09
C GLU A 24 -2.66 8.26 -2.09
N LEU A 25 -3.13 9.21 -1.29
CA LEU A 25 -2.30 9.81 -0.23
C LEU A 25 -1.81 8.76 0.77
N LEU A 26 -2.70 7.86 1.19
CA LEU A 26 -2.35 6.74 2.07
C LEU A 26 -1.32 5.81 1.42
N PHE A 27 -1.49 5.48 0.12
CA PHE A 27 -0.55 4.67 -0.63
C PHE A 27 0.86 5.29 -0.61
N VAL A 28 0.98 6.56 -1.00
CA VAL A 28 2.28 7.23 -1.08
C VAL A 28 2.91 7.40 0.30
N ARG A 29 2.12 7.82 1.29
CA ARG A 29 2.64 8.12 2.63
C ARG A 29 2.99 6.88 3.45
N ARG A 30 2.21 5.80 3.32
CA ARG A 30 2.26 4.65 4.23
C ARG A 30 2.56 3.33 3.54
N ILE A 31 1.89 3.04 2.43
CA ILE A 31 1.99 1.72 1.80
C ILE A 31 3.32 1.54 1.08
N VAL A 32 3.75 2.52 0.28
CA VAL A 32 5.04 2.46 -0.43
C VAL A 32 6.21 2.21 0.54
N PRO A 33 6.40 3.03 1.60
CA PRO A 33 7.49 2.77 2.54
C PRO A 33 7.32 1.47 3.34
N LEU A 34 6.09 1.08 3.69
CA LEU A 34 5.82 -0.17 4.38
C LEU A 34 6.21 -1.38 3.53
N PHE A 35 5.80 -1.39 2.26
CA PHE A 35 6.16 -2.47 1.33
C PHE A 35 7.67 -2.53 1.11
N ALA A 36 8.32 -1.40 0.93
CA ALA A 36 9.78 -1.34 0.78
C ALA A 36 10.51 -1.93 1.99
N GLU A 37 10.05 -1.64 3.20
CA GLU A 37 10.67 -2.09 4.44
C GLU A 37 10.38 -3.57 4.75
N LYS A 38 9.12 -4.01 4.59
CA LYS A 38 8.65 -5.30 5.12
C LYS A 38 8.45 -6.39 4.08
N CYS A 39 8.28 -6.04 2.79
CA CYS A 39 7.84 -6.99 1.78
C CYS A 39 8.87 -7.21 0.66
N MET A 40 9.49 -6.12 0.16
CA MET A 40 10.29 -6.16 -1.07
C MET A 40 11.57 -6.99 -0.96
N ALA A 41 12.07 -7.26 0.25
CA ALA A 41 13.23 -8.15 0.43
C ALA A 41 12.97 -9.58 -0.08
N CYS A 42 11.71 -10.04 -0.06
CA CYS A 42 11.30 -11.38 -0.49
C CYS A 42 10.34 -11.39 -1.69
N HIS A 43 9.69 -10.26 -1.99
CA HIS A 43 8.64 -10.16 -3.01
C HIS A 43 8.98 -9.14 -4.12
N SER A 44 10.26 -9.04 -4.50
CA SER A 44 10.75 -8.14 -5.55
C SER A 44 11.36 -8.90 -6.75
N ASN A 45 12.21 -8.23 -7.52
CA ASN A 45 12.68 -8.67 -8.83
C ASN A 45 13.80 -9.72 -8.84
N ASP A 46 14.25 -10.20 -7.72
CA ASP A 46 15.26 -11.28 -7.71
C ASP A 46 14.54 -12.65 -7.77
N PRO A 47 14.54 -13.35 -8.93
CA PRO A 47 13.83 -14.63 -9.05
C PRO A 47 14.30 -15.68 -8.05
N ALA A 48 15.56 -15.60 -7.61
CA ALA A 48 16.12 -16.51 -6.60
C ALA A 48 15.57 -16.25 -5.20
N LYS A 49 15.05 -15.05 -4.95
CA LYS A 49 14.50 -14.62 -3.66
C LYS A 49 12.98 -14.49 -3.66
N LEU A 50 12.35 -14.55 -4.84
CA LEU A 50 10.90 -14.40 -4.96
C LEU A 50 10.18 -15.56 -4.27
N LYS A 51 9.64 -15.29 -3.08
CA LYS A 51 8.94 -16.29 -2.28
C LYS A 51 7.49 -16.45 -2.74
N GLY A 52 7.06 -17.71 -2.87
CA GLY A 52 5.70 -18.04 -3.32
C GLY A 52 5.35 -17.56 -4.73
N GLY A 53 6.36 -17.27 -5.59
CA GLY A 53 6.13 -16.69 -6.90
C GLY A 53 5.42 -15.32 -6.88
N PHE A 54 5.26 -14.71 -5.70
CA PHE A 54 4.44 -13.51 -5.50
C PHE A 54 5.26 -12.23 -5.63
N ASP A 55 5.07 -11.53 -6.75
CA ASP A 55 5.74 -10.27 -7.07
C ASP A 55 4.89 -9.07 -6.63
N MET A 56 5.47 -8.21 -5.78
CA MET A 56 4.78 -7.03 -5.24
C MET A 56 5.23 -5.70 -5.86
N ARG A 57 5.98 -5.71 -6.95
CA ARG A 57 6.51 -4.48 -7.58
C ARG A 57 5.46 -3.65 -8.29
N THR A 58 4.38 -4.26 -8.75
CA THR A 58 3.31 -3.60 -9.48
C THR A 58 1.94 -4.08 -8.98
N ARG A 59 0.93 -3.24 -9.15
CA ARG A 59 -0.45 -3.61 -8.84
C ARG A 59 -0.90 -4.84 -9.62
N ASP A 60 -0.59 -4.89 -10.90
CA ASP A 60 -0.99 -6.00 -11.79
C ASP A 60 -0.33 -7.33 -11.37
N ALA A 61 0.93 -7.29 -10.93
CA ALA A 61 1.61 -8.46 -10.42
C ALA A 61 0.98 -8.97 -9.13
N ILE A 62 0.63 -8.08 -8.20
CA ILE A 62 -0.10 -8.44 -6.98
C ILE A 62 -1.48 -9.01 -7.32
N MET A 63 -2.21 -8.38 -8.23
CA MET A 63 -3.54 -8.87 -8.65
C MET A 63 -3.46 -10.22 -9.38
N LYS A 64 -2.37 -10.48 -10.10
CA LYS A 64 -2.13 -11.79 -10.72
C LYS A 64 -1.94 -12.89 -9.65
N GLY A 65 -1.29 -12.55 -8.53
CA GLY A 65 -0.92 -13.52 -7.49
C GLY A 65 0.37 -14.27 -7.78
N GLY A 66 0.65 -15.27 -6.97
CA GLY A 66 1.84 -16.13 -7.05
C GLY A 66 1.47 -17.60 -7.26
N ASP A 67 2.23 -18.51 -6.64
CA ASP A 67 2.09 -19.97 -6.77
C ASP A 67 0.73 -20.50 -6.30
N SER A 68 -0.02 -19.71 -5.53
CA SER A 68 -1.39 -20.05 -5.12
C SER A 68 -2.41 -19.97 -6.26
N GLU A 69 -2.05 -19.38 -7.39
CA GLU A 69 -2.93 -19.10 -8.54
C GLU A 69 -4.17 -18.23 -8.19
N LYS A 70 -4.17 -17.64 -6.98
CA LYS A 70 -5.23 -16.72 -6.53
C LYS A 70 -4.74 -15.29 -6.63
N PRO A 71 -5.60 -14.31 -6.98
CA PRO A 71 -5.25 -12.90 -6.88
C PRO A 71 -4.75 -12.57 -5.46
N GLY A 72 -3.59 -11.93 -5.35
CA GLY A 72 -3.07 -11.52 -4.05
C GLY A 72 -3.84 -10.34 -3.44
N LEU A 73 -4.59 -9.61 -4.28
CA LEU A 73 -5.33 -8.40 -3.93
C LEU A 73 -6.65 -8.36 -4.69
N ILE A 74 -7.74 -8.06 -3.99
CA ILE A 74 -9.06 -7.78 -4.56
C ILE A 74 -9.47 -6.36 -4.12
N ALA A 75 -9.49 -5.42 -5.05
CA ALA A 75 -9.79 -4.02 -4.77
C ALA A 75 -11.16 -3.87 -4.08
N GLY A 76 -11.21 -3.08 -3.02
CA GLY A 76 -12.41 -2.87 -2.19
C GLY A 76 -12.74 -3.99 -1.21
N LYS A 77 -11.99 -5.12 -1.24
CA LYS A 77 -12.33 -6.32 -0.46
C LYS A 77 -11.13 -6.85 0.32
N PRO A 78 -10.75 -6.23 1.42
CA PRO A 78 -9.60 -6.68 2.21
C PRO A 78 -9.77 -8.11 2.72
N GLU A 79 -10.95 -8.49 3.20
CA GLU A 79 -11.21 -9.81 3.77
C GLU A 79 -11.21 -10.96 2.72
N GLU A 80 -11.20 -10.61 1.42
CA GLU A 80 -11.04 -11.56 0.33
C GLU A 80 -9.63 -11.49 -0.30
N SER A 81 -8.75 -10.60 0.20
CA SER A 81 -7.41 -10.34 -0.34
C SER A 81 -6.34 -11.13 0.43
N PRO A 82 -5.68 -12.13 -0.19
CA PRO A 82 -4.62 -12.92 0.45
C PRO A 82 -3.51 -12.07 1.09
N LEU A 83 -3.13 -10.98 0.45
CA LEU A 83 -2.19 -10.02 1.02
C LEU A 83 -2.61 -9.54 2.42
N TYR A 84 -3.87 -9.16 2.57
CA TYR A 84 -4.39 -8.71 3.85
C TYR A 84 -4.51 -9.86 4.86
N LEU A 85 -5.04 -10.99 4.44
CA LEU A 85 -5.20 -12.16 5.29
C LEU A 85 -3.85 -12.66 5.84
N ALA A 86 -2.80 -12.67 5.02
CA ALA A 86 -1.45 -13.06 5.43
C ALA A 86 -0.87 -12.11 6.49
N VAL A 87 -1.07 -10.80 6.37
CA VAL A 87 -0.52 -9.83 7.35
C VAL A 87 -1.33 -9.75 8.64
N THR A 88 -2.60 -10.17 8.65
CA THR A 88 -3.38 -10.29 9.90
C THR A 88 -2.90 -11.45 10.76
N ARG A 89 -2.23 -12.46 10.17
CA ARG A 89 -1.69 -13.64 10.84
C ARG A 89 -2.74 -14.50 11.56
N THR A 90 -4.00 -14.37 11.17
CA THR A 90 -5.14 -15.05 11.83
C THR A 90 -5.87 -16.02 10.90
N HIS A 91 -5.40 -16.20 9.67
CA HIS A 91 -6.05 -17.02 8.65
C HIS A 91 -5.30 -18.35 8.43
N ASP A 92 -6.00 -19.46 8.52
CA ASP A 92 -5.39 -20.80 8.45
C ASP A 92 -4.88 -21.17 7.05
N ASP A 93 -5.49 -20.61 5.98
CA ASP A 93 -5.10 -20.92 4.58
C ASP A 93 -3.91 -20.09 4.08
N TRP A 94 -3.46 -19.08 4.84
CA TRP A 94 -2.40 -18.17 4.41
C TRP A 94 -1.28 -18.11 5.45
N GLU A 95 -0.05 -18.37 4.99
CA GLU A 95 1.11 -18.21 5.85
C GLU A 95 1.24 -16.77 6.35
N ALA A 96 1.61 -16.64 7.62
CA ALA A 96 1.80 -15.36 8.26
C ALA A 96 2.91 -14.53 7.59
N MET A 97 2.62 -13.29 7.22
CA MET A 97 3.59 -12.37 6.62
C MET A 97 3.74 -11.08 7.44
N PRO A 98 4.99 -10.60 7.60
CA PRO A 98 6.26 -11.30 7.41
C PRO A 98 6.35 -12.59 8.24
N PRO A 99 7.15 -13.60 7.80
CA PRO A 99 7.14 -14.92 8.46
C PRO A 99 7.71 -14.92 9.87
N LYS A 100 8.67 -14.04 10.16
CA LYS A 100 9.24 -13.92 11.50
C LYS A 100 8.33 -13.10 12.41
N ASP A 101 8.08 -13.58 13.60
CA ASP A 101 7.24 -12.87 14.58
C ASP A 101 7.82 -11.51 15.00
N ALA A 102 9.14 -11.40 15.05
CA ALA A 102 9.82 -10.13 15.33
C ALA A 102 9.59 -9.05 14.25
N ASP A 103 9.25 -9.45 13.02
CA ASP A 103 9.04 -8.56 11.88
C ASP A 103 7.55 -8.30 11.60
N LYS A 104 6.65 -8.84 12.43
CA LYS A 104 5.20 -8.67 12.26
C LYS A 104 4.80 -7.21 12.17
N LEU A 105 3.76 -6.94 11.40
CA LEU A 105 3.19 -5.61 11.30
C LEU A 105 2.50 -5.20 12.60
N TYR A 106 2.61 -3.93 12.95
CA TYR A 106 1.80 -3.34 14.01
C TYR A 106 0.34 -3.22 13.56
N ALA A 107 -0.58 -3.17 14.51
CA ALA A 107 -2.02 -3.05 14.22
C ALA A 107 -2.35 -1.86 13.30
N GLU A 108 -1.68 -0.73 13.49
CA GLU A 108 -1.82 0.46 12.64
C GLU A 108 -1.37 0.19 11.20
N GLN A 109 -0.26 -0.54 11.00
CA GLN A 109 0.23 -0.88 9.66
C GLN A 109 -0.71 -1.84 8.93
N VAL A 110 -1.30 -2.79 9.66
CA VAL A 110 -2.35 -3.67 9.13
C VAL A 110 -3.59 -2.87 8.75
N ALA A 111 -3.98 -1.87 9.56
CA ALA A 111 -5.09 -0.98 9.26
C ALA A 111 -4.81 -0.14 7.99
N TRP A 112 -3.60 0.38 7.78
CA TRP A 112 -3.26 1.09 6.55
C TRP A 112 -3.45 0.22 5.30
N ILE A 113 -3.04 -1.06 5.34
CA ILE A 113 -3.26 -1.99 4.23
C ILE A 113 -4.76 -2.21 4.00
N LYS A 114 -5.53 -2.40 5.07
CA LYS A 114 -6.99 -2.54 4.98
C LYS A 114 -7.63 -1.34 4.31
N ASP A 115 -7.34 -0.13 4.81
CA ASP A 115 -7.93 1.12 4.33
C ASP A 115 -7.55 1.42 2.88
N TRP A 116 -6.29 1.13 2.50
CA TRP A 116 -5.84 1.23 1.12
C TRP A 116 -6.61 0.28 0.19
N ILE A 117 -6.84 -0.98 0.61
CA ILE A 117 -7.62 -1.95 -0.16
C ILE A 117 -9.08 -1.51 -0.27
N VAL A 118 -9.69 -1.06 0.83
CA VAL A 118 -11.07 -0.52 0.86
C VAL A 118 -11.21 0.65 -0.12
N GLY A 119 -10.22 1.54 -0.18
CA GLY A 119 -10.16 2.65 -1.13
C GLY A 119 -9.86 2.25 -2.58
N GLY A 120 -9.96 0.95 -2.92
CA GLY A 120 -9.77 0.44 -4.28
C GLY A 120 -8.33 0.08 -4.65
N ALA A 121 -7.43 0.10 -3.68
CA ALA A 121 -6.00 -0.18 -3.85
C ALA A 121 -5.38 0.64 -5.01
N PRO A 122 -5.47 1.96 -5.00
CA PRO A 122 -4.85 2.79 -6.02
C PRO A 122 -3.34 2.58 -6.04
N TRP A 123 -2.79 2.60 -7.25
CA TRP A 123 -1.35 2.45 -7.48
C TRP A 123 -0.92 3.47 -8.53
N PRO A 124 -0.74 4.73 -8.15
CA PRO A 124 -0.31 5.78 -9.07
C PRO A 124 1.08 5.48 -9.63
N ASP A 125 1.36 6.00 -10.81
CA ASP A 125 2.68 5.92 -11.41
C ASP A 125 3.74 6.72 -10.62
N ASP A 126 5.02 6.48 -10.92
CA ASP A 126 6.13 7.10 -10.20
C ASP A 126 6.09 8.63 -10.24
N SER A 127 5.61 9.22 -11.33
CA SER A 127 5.51 10.67 -11.49
C SER A 127 4.45 11.25 -10.55
N ARG A 128 3.32 10.58 -10.43
CA ARG A 128 2.23 10.93 -9.52
C ARG A 128 2.66 10.72 -8.07
N VAL A 129 3.33 9.61 -7.75
CA VAL A 129 3.90 9.35 -6.41
C VAL A 129 4.83 10.48 -5.99
N GLN A 130 5.77 10.89 -6.86
CA GLN A 130 6.69 11.99 -6.59
C GLN A 130 5.97 13.33 -6.41
N ALA A 131 4.99 13.62 -7.24
CA ALA A 131 4.19 14.85 -7.14
C ALA A 131 3.42 14.93 -5.81
N ILE A 132 2.77 13.84 -5.41
CA ILE A 132 2.05 13.74 -4.13
C ILE A 132 3.03 13.89 -2.96
N ALA A 133 4.15 13.17 -2.98
CA ALA A 133 5.15 13.24 -1.91
C ALA A 133 5.70 14.66 -1.75
N LYS A 134 6.08 15.32 -2.85
CA LYS A 134 6.58 16.70 -2.84
C LYS A 134 5.55 17.71 -2.33
N ALA A 135 4.30 17.58 -2.77
CA ALA A 135 3.22 18.50 -2.35
C ALA A 135 2.91 18.40 -0.84
N ASN A 136 3.19 17.25 -0.23
CA ASN A 136 2.86 16.98 1.18
C ASN A 136 4.10 16.91 2.10
N GLU A 137 5.31 17.08 1.56
CA GLU A 137 6.57 16.87 2.28
C GLU A 137 6.63 17.65 3.62
N ALA A 138 6.34 18.93 3.59
CA ALA A 138 6.38 19.77 4.79
C ALA A 138 5.36 19.32 5.84
N LYS A 139 4.14 19.00 5.41
CA LYS A 139 3.08 18.53 6.30
C LYS A 139 3.44 17.18 6.92
N TRP A 140 3.86 16.22 6.10
CA TRP A 140 4.18 14.89 6.59
C TRP A 140 5.43 14.86 7.47
N SER A 141 6.43 15.70 7.15
CA SER A 141 7.61 15.86 8.00
C SER A 141 7.26 16.45 9.37
N ALA A 142 6.31 17.38 9.44
CA ALA A 142 5.84 17.94 10.71
C ALA A 142 5.05 16.88 11.53
N GLU A 143 4.24 16.05 10.86
CA GLU A 143 3.41 15.03 11.54
C GLU A 143 4.21 13.76 11.89
N ASP A 144 5.02 13.24 10.97
CA ASP A 144 5.71 11.94 11.08
C ASP A 144 7.15 12.07 11.55
N GLY A 145 7.73 13.27 11.51
CA GLY A 145 9.14 13.55 11.73
C GLY A 145 10.01 13.28 10.50
N ILE A 146 11.25 13.71 10.58
CA ILE A 146 12.28 13.56 9.54
C ILE A 146 13.18 12.39 9.91
N MET A 147 13.41 11.48 8.97
CA MET A 147 14.39 10.42 9.15
C MET A 147 15.79 10.99 8.89
N VAL A 148 16.59 11.08 9.93
CA VAL A 148 18.00 11.45 9.80
C VAL A 148 18.82 10.17 9.63
N LYS A 149 19.41 9.99 8.45
CA LYS A 149 20.35 8.88 8.22
C LYS A 149 21.62 9.16 8.98
N THR A 150 21.92 8.33 9.98
CA THR A 150 23.18 8.39 10.73
C THR A 150 24.12 7.31 10.22
N THR A 151 25.36 7.69 9.92
CA THR A 151 26.43 6.73 9.62
C THR A 151 27.06 6.28 10.93
N GLY A 152 27.22 4.95 11.07
CA GLY A 152 27.87 4.39 12.27
C GLY A 152 26.92 4.14 13.44
N ALA A 153 25.62 4.07 13.20
CA ALA A 153 24.64 3.67 14.21
C ALA A 153 24.93 2.25 14.74
N LEU A 154 24.90 2.09 16.05
CA LEU A 154 25.19 0.82 16.73
C LEU A 154 24.02 -0.17 16.63
N SER A 155 22.81 0.30 16.29
CA SER A 155 21.63 -0.56 16.11
C SER A 155 20.71 -0.04 15.01
N PRO A 156 19.87 -0.91 14.39
CA PRO A 156 18.86 -0.52 13.40
C PRO A 156 17.89 0.53 13.91
N GLU A 157 17.57 0.53 15.19
CA GLU A 157 16.66 1.50 15.82
C GLU A 157 17.26 2.91 15.81
N TRP A 158 18.56 3.05 15.93
CA TRP A 158 19.25 4.35 15.81
C TRP A 158 19.30 4.83 14.36
N ALA A 159 19.50 3.91 13.42
CA ALA A 159 19.59 4.25 11.99
C ALA A 159 18.26 4.69 11.39
N SER A 160 17.13 4.31 11.99
CA SER A 160 15.77 4.60 11.52
C SER A 160 15.00 5.61 12.38
N ARG A 161 15.67 6.30 13.30
CA ARG A 161 15.01 7.31 14.14
C ARG A 161 14.43 8.45 13.33
N LYS A 162 13.18 8.81 13.64
CA LYS A 162 12.52 10.01 13.13
C LYS A 162 12.55 11.09 14.19
N TYR A 163 12.85 12.30 13.76
CA TYR A 163 12.91 13.48 14.62
C TYR A 163 11.89 14.50 14.16
N LYS A 164 11.19 15.12 15.09
CA LYS A 164 10.34 16.26 14.77
C LYS A 164 11.21 17.44 14.38
N PRO A 165 10.82 18.25 13.35
CA PRO A 165 11.62 19.38 12.88
C PRO A 165 12.01 20.36 13.98
N GLU A 166 11.11 20.64 14.93
CA GLU A 166 11.33 21.54 16.08
C GLU A 166 12.34 20.99 17.09
N GLY A 167 12.63 19.69 17.06
CA GLY A 167 13.64 19.06 17.91
C GLY A 167 15.02 18.94 17.29
N LEU A 168 15.19 19.36 16.03
CA LEU A 168 16.48 19.38 15.37
C LEU A 168 17.23 20.67 15.73
N TRP A 169 18.32 20.53 16.46
CA TRP A 169 19.19 21.65 16.76
C TRP A 169 19.94 22.05 15.48
N ALA A 170 19.79 23.32 15.09
CA ALA A 170 20.70 23.91 14.11
C ALA A 170 22.02 24.22 14.81
N TYR A 171 23.08 23.54 14.42
CA TYR A 171 24.44 23.89 14.78
C TYR A 171 25.01 24.90 13.78
#